data_2813f850f23f589313d92d12e2a993ce
#
_entry.id   2813f850f23f589313d92d12e2a993ce
#
_cell.length_a   1.000
_cell.length_b   1.000
_cell.length_c   1.000
_cell.angle_alpha   90.00
_cell.angle_beta   90.00
_cell.angle_gamma   90.00
#
_symmetry.space_group_name_H-M   'P 1'
#
loop_
_entity.id
_entity.type
_entity.pdbx_description
1 polymer ?
#
loop_
_entity_poly.entity_id
_entity_poly.type
_entity_poly.pdbx_seq_one_letter_code
_entity_poly.pdbx_strand_id
1 'polypeptide(L)'
;MAAATQQMSSLPSGLRVCTTVPDILYLPELVFGGLVWILVASTLVSPPNPQGWVMFVSIFCFVMTFVWLIIFACGGHKNSSAWATADFIYHLIAVVFYLSASVILAYITTIFKNSVLVDQYYKIDIAAVVGTTFALLVTVDNELFMLISLFLYLS
;
A
#
# COMPACT_ATOMS: atom_id res chain seq x y z
N MET A 1 12.68 -6.81 -29.13
CA MET A 1 12.96 -7.77 -28.03
C MET A 1 14.25 -7.44 -27.26
N ALA A 2 15.36 -7.11 -27.88
CA ALA A 2 16.63 -6.80 -27.19
C ALA A 2 16.58 -5.59 -26.25
N ALA A 3 15.85 -4.50 -26.61
CA ALA A 3 15.70 -3.30 -25.77
C ALA A 3 14.93 -3.57 -24.48
N ALA A 4 13.88 -4.41 -24.53
CA ALA A 4 13.10 -4.81 -23.36
C ALA A 4 13.96 -5.59 -22.35
N THR A 5 14.79 -6.48 -22.85
CA THR A 5 15.69 -7.28 -22.03
C THR A 5 16.79 -6.43 -21.38
N GLN A 6 17.24 -5.36 -22.05
CA GLN A 6 18.20 -4.43 -21.47
C GLN A 6 17.59 -3.55 -20.39
N GLN A 7 16.33 -3.11 -20.52
CA GLN A 7 15.65 -2.31 -19.51
C GLN A 7 15.29 -3.14 -18.27
N MET A 8 14.95 -4.40 -18.45
CA MET A 8 14.72 -5.34 -17.34
C MET A 8 16.02 -5.71 -16.60
N SER A 9 17.17 -5.72 -17.28
CA SER A 9 18.48 -5.98 -16.63
C SER A 9 18.98 -4.77 -15.83
N SER A 10 18.38 -3.59 -16.00
CA SER A 10 18.74 -2.35 -15.29
C SER A 10 17.87 -2.06 -14.08
N LEU A 11 16.90 -2.93 -13.73
CA LEU A 11 16.10 -2.75 -12.53
C LEU A 11 17.00 -2.72 -11.28
N PRO A 12 16.78 -1.75 -10.39
CA PRO A 12 17.62 -1.57 -9.22
C PRO A 12 17.54 -2.79 -8.31
N SER A 13 18.67 -3.16 -7.72
CA SER A 13 18.77 -4.26 -6.74
C SER A 13 19.59 -3.82 -5.54
N GLY A 14 19.34 -4.43 -4.38
CA GLY A 14 19.95 -4.05 -3.13
C GLY A 14 19.43 -2.70 -2.63
N LEU A 15 20.28 -1.87 -2.01
CA LEU A 15 19.89 -0.57 -1.46
C LEU A 15 19.39 0.45 -2.53
N ARG A 16 19.62 0.19 -3.80
CA ARG A 16 19.10 1.05 -4.87
C ARG A 16 17.57 1.00 -4.98
N VAL A 17 16.93 -0.06 -4.55
CA VAL A 17 15.46 -0.17 -4.45
C VAL A 17 14.88 0.96 -3.57
N CYS A 18 15.61 1.37 -2.54
CA CYS A 18 15.18 2.46 -1.65
C CYS A 18 15.48 3.88 -2.18
N THR A 19 16.11 4.02 -3.34
CA THR A 19 16.55 5.32 -3.87
C THR A 19 16.09 5.59 -5.30
N THR A 20 15.52 4.61 -5.98
CA THR A 20 15.04 4.72 -7.37
C THR A 20 13.53 4.73 -7.44
N VAL A 21 12.97 5.60 -8.27
CA VAL A 21 11.54 5.59 -8.61
C VAL A 21 11.28 4.46 -9.62
N PRO A 22 10.24 3.64 -9.48
CA PRO A 22 9.12 3.71 -8.52
C PRO A 22 9.36 3.05 -7.15
N ASP A 23 10.39 2.25 -7.01
CA ASP A 23 10.60 1.35 -5.86
C ASP A 23 10.68 2.08 -4.51
N ILE A 24 11.09 3.36 -4.51
CA ILE A 24 11.11 4.20 -3.29
C ILE A 24 9.71 4.38 -2.69
N LEU A 25 8.64 4.21 -3.48
CA LEU A 25 7.25 4.36 -3.02
C LEU A 25 6.82 3.21 -2.08
N TYR A 26 7.51 2.06 -2.09
CA TYR A 26 7.27 1.01 -1.09
C TYR A 26 7.53 1.46 0.34
N LEU A 27 8.47 2.40 0.56
CA LEU A 27 8.80 2.88 1.90
C LEU A 27 7.65 3.66 2.54
N PRO A 28 7.09 4.71 1.91
CA PRO A 28 5.92 5.40 2.46
C PRO A 28 4.69 4.48 2.55
N GLU A 29 4.47 3.58 1.60
CA GLU A 29 3.38 2.60 1.68
C GLU A 29 3.52 1.71 2.92
N LEU A 30 4.73 1.21 3.19
CA LEU A 30 5.03 0.41 4.37
C LEU A 30 4.82 1.20 5.67
N VAL A 31 5.26 2.46 5.72
CA VAL A 31 5.11 3.32 6.91
C VAL A 31 3.64 3.62 7.18
N PHE A 32 2.88 4.07 6.17
CA PHE A 32 1.47 4.40 6.36
C PHE A 32 0.60 3.17 6.57
N GLY A 33 0.84 2.09 5.84
CA GLY A 33 0.15 0.81 6.06
C GLY A 33 0.42 0.25 7.46
N GLY A 34 1.67 0.33 7.94
CA GLY A 34 2.05 -0.05 9.29
C GLY A 34 1.40 0.83 10.36
N LEU A 35 1.34 2.14 10.14
CA LEU A 35 0.70 3.08 11.06
C LEU A 35 -0.80 2.79 11.22
N VAL A 36 -1.49 2.49 10.11
CA VAL A 36 -2.94 2.22 10.13
C VAL A 36 -3.30 1.04 11.00
N TRP A 37 -2.64 -0.12 10.84
CA TRP A 37 -2.99 -1.29 11.63
C TRP A 37 -2.63 -1.11 13.11
N ILE A 38 -1.57 -0.38 13.45
CA ILE A 38 -1.22 -0.05 14.83
C ILE A 38 -2.30 0.85 15.45
N LEU A 39 -2.77 1.87 14.72
CA LEU A 39 -3.82 2.77 15.19
C LEU A 39 -5.13 2.01 15.40
N VAL A 40 -5.56 1.20 14.42
CA VAL A 40 -6.80 0.41 14.54
C VAL A 40 -6.70 -0.62 15.67
N ALA A 41 -5.54 -1.26 15.86
CA ALA A 41 -5.33 -2.16 17.00
C ALA A 41 -5.46 -1.43 18.32
N SER A 42 -5.03 -0.17 18.42
CA SER A 42 -5.12 0.63 19.65
C SER A 42 -6.56 1.01 20.04
N THR A 43 -7.53 0.94 19.10
CA THR A 43 -8.96 1.11 19.38
C THR A 43 -9.65 -0.19 19.86
N LEU A 44 -8.89 -1.26 20.11
CA LEU A 44 -9.40 -2.59 20.45
C LEU A 44 -10.35 -3.17 19.38
N VAL A 45 -10.20 -2.72 18.12
CA VAL A 45 -11.01 -3.12 16.97
C VAL A 45 -12.52 -2.99 17.26
N SER A 46 -12.95 -1.81 17.74
CA SER A 46 -14.35 -1.53 18.09
C SER A 46 -14.96 -0.50 17.11
N PRO A 47 -16.06 -0.82 16.42
CA PRO A 47 -16.82 -2.09 16.42
C PRO A 47 -16.12 -3.23 15.65
N PRO A 48 -16.28 -4.49 16.10
CA PRO A 48 -15.44 -5.59 15.61
C PRO A 48 -15.59 -5.88 14.11
N ASN A 49 -16.78 -5.82 13.54
CA ASN A 49 -17.01 -6.21 12.13
C ASN A 49 -16.42 -5.23 11.12
N PRO A 50 -16.74 -3.91 11.12
CA PRO A 50 -16.17 -3.03 10.11
C PRO A 50 -14.67 -2.77 10.34
N GLN A 51 -14.21 -2.60 11.59
CA GLN A 51 -12.78 -2.41 11.86
C GLN A 51 -11.95 -3.67 11.67
N GLY A 52 -12.53 -4.85 11.83
CA GLY A 52 -11.86 -6.12 11.52
C GLY A 52 -11.43 -6.21 10.05
N TRP A 53 -12.24 -5.71 9.13
CA TRP A 53 -11.86 -5.62 7.72
C TRP A 53 -10.68 -4.67 7.51
N VAL A 54 -10.72 -3.48 8.10
CA VAL A 54 -9.62 -2.51 8.01
C VAL A 54 -8.33 -3.09 8.55
N MET A 55 -8.40 -3.78 9.68
CA MET A 55 -7.26 -4.47 10.28
C MET A 55 -6.68 -5.52 9.36
N PHE A 56 -7.53 -6.37 8.77
CA PHE A 56 -7.12 -7.39 7.80
C PHE A 56 -6.42 -6.74 6.59
N VAL A 57 -7.04 -5.75 5.96
CA VAL A 57 -6.48 -5.06 4.79
C VAL A 57 -5.11 -4.45 5.11
N SER A 58 -5.01 -3.74 6.22
CA SER A 58 -3.77 -3.04 6.60
C SER A 58 -2.63 -4.02 6.88
N ILE A 59 -2.88 -5.10 7.61
CA ILE A 59 -1.87 -6.14 7.88
C ILE A 59 -1.49 -6.85 6.59
N PHE A 60 -2.48 -7.22 5.76
CA PHE A 60 -2.23 -7.91 4.49
C PHE A 60 -1.36 -7.07 3.57
N CYS A 61 -1.73 -5.81 3.31
CA CYS A 61 -0.96 -4.93 2.47
C CYS A 61 0.45 -4.69 3.05
N PHE A 62 0.57 -4.44 4.35
CA PHE A 62 1.87 -4.25 5.01
C PHE A 62 2.80 -5.45 4.81
N VAL A 63 2.31 -6.65 5.06
CA VAL A 63 3.11 -7.89 4.91
C VAL A 63 3.47 -8.11 3.45
N MET A 64 2.54 -7.91 2.53
CA MET A 64 2.79 -8.11 1.09
C MET A 64 3.77 -7.07 0.55
N THR A 65 3.63 -5.79 0.88
CA THR A 65 4.59 -4.75 0.50
C THR A 65 5.98 -5.07 1.03
N PHE A 66 6.08 -5.56 2.27
CA PHE A 66 7.35 -5.98 2.86
C PHE A 66 7.98 -7.18 2.11
N VAL A 67 7.17 -8.16 1.73
CA VAL A 67 7.61 -9.31 0.92
C VAL A 67 8.12 -8.84 -0.45
N TRP A 68 7.37 -7.97 -1.13
CA TRP A 68 7.80 -7.39 -2.40
C TRP A 68 9.12 -6.64 -2.27
N LEU A 69 9.25 -5.78 -1.26
CA LEU A 69 10.48 -5.05 -0.99
C LEU A 69 11.69 -6.00 -0.84
N ILE A 70 11.54 -7.11 -0.11
CA ILE A 70 12.59 -8.12 0.05
C ILE A 70 12.92 -8.78 -1.29
N ILE A 71 11.92 -9.20 -2.06
CA ILE A 71 12.12 -9.86 -3.36
C ILE A 71 12.90 -8.95 -4.31
N PHE A 72 12.49 -7.67 -4.41
CA PHE A 72 13.18 -6.71 -5.27
C PHE A 72 14.58 -6.38 -4.74
N ALA A 73 14.75 -6.17 -3.44
CA ALA A 73 16.06 -5.94 -2.82
C ALA A 73 17.03 -7.10 -3.04
N CYS A 74 16.55 -8.34 -2.95
CA CYS A 74 17.34 -9.54 -3.22
C CYS A 74 17.58 -9.80 -4.73
N GLY A 75 16.93 -9.01 -5.62
CA GLY A 75 17.08 -9.17 -7.07
C GLY A 75 16.38 -10.40 -7.65
N GLY A 76 15.39 -10.95 -6.93
CA GLY A 76 14.62 -12.12 -7.37
C GLY A 76 13.82 -11.90 -8.67
N HIS A 77 13.56 -10.63 -9.02
CA HIS A 77 12.84 -10.23 -10.23
C HIS A 77 13.65 -10.36 -11.53
N LYS A 78 14.98 -10.51 -11.45
CA LYS A 78 15.87 -10.42 -12.65
C LYS A 78 15.67 -11.50 -13.70
N ASN A 79 15.03 -12.58 -13.37
CA ASN A 79 14.94 -13.76 -14.22
C ASN A 79 13.60 -13.93 -14.98
N SER A 80 12.59 -13.07 -14.74
CA SER A 80 11.27 -13.25 -15.38
C SER A 80 10.47 -11.95 -15.43
N SER A 81 9.89 -11.64 -16.59
CA SER A 81 8.91 -10.54 -16.75
C SER A 81 7.61 -10.75 -15.97
N ALA A 82 7.33 -11.98 -15.54
CA ALA A 82 6.16 -12.30 -14.75
C ALA A 82 6.13 -11.56 -13.40
N TRP A 83 7.29 -11.18 -12.84
CA TRP A 83 7.37 -10.42 -11.60
C TRP A 83 6.80 -9.01 -11.72
N ALA A 84 7.07 -8.32 -12.83
CA ALA A 84 6.50 -6.99 -13.07
C ALA A 84 4.98 -7.05 -13.22
N THR A 85 4.45 -8.08 -13.88
CA THR A 85 3.00 -8.28 -13.99
C THR A 85 2.37 -8.63 -12.65
N ALA A 86 3.03 -9.45 -11.84
CA ALA A 86 2.55 -9.83 -10.52
C ALA A 86 2.54 -8.63 -9.56
N ASP A 87 3.54 -7.78 -9.63
CA ASP A 87 3.64 -6.53 -8.87
C ASP A 87 2.51 -5.57 -9.22
N PHE A 88 2.27 -5.34 -10.51
CA PHE A 88 1.15 -4.54 -11.00
C PHE A 88 -0.21 -5.07 -10.49
N ILE A 89 -0.47 -6.37 -10.60
CA ILE A 89 -1.71 -6.99 -10.12
C ILE A 89 -1.85 -6.82 -8.60
N TYR A 90 -0.76 -6.99 -7.86
CA TYR A 90 -0.77 -6.80 -6.41
C TYR A 90 -1.18 -5.37 -6.03
N HIS A 91 -0.53 -4.36 -6.63
CA HIS A 91 -0.84 -2.97 -6.33
C HIS A 91 -2.27 -2.59 -6.72
N LEU A 92 -2.79 -3.10 -7.83
CA LEU A 92 -4.19 -2.90 -8.22
C LEU A 92 -5.15 -3.45 -7.15
N ILE A 93 -4.87 -4.64 -6.61
CA ILE A 93 -5.64 -5.20 -5.49
C ILE A 93 -5.50 -4.34 -4.25
N ALA A 94 -4.29 -3.86 -3.94
CA ALA A 94 -4.02 -3.01 -2.79
C ALA A 94 -4.78 -1.68 -2.87
N VAL A 95 -4.89 -1.06 -4.06
CA VAL A 95 -5.71 0.14 -4.29
C VAL A 95 -7.17 -0.11 -3.90
N VAL A 96 -7.77 -1.20 -4.36
CA VAL A 96 -9.16 -1.55 -4.02
C VAL A 96 -9.31 -1.80 -2.52
N PHE A 97 -8.36 -2.46 -1.89
CA PHE A 97 -8.36 -2.75 -0.47
C PHE A 97 -8.24 -1.48 0.38
N TYR A 98 -7.27 -0.62 0.10
CA TYR A 98 -7.11 0.66 0.80
C TYR A 98 -8.30 1.60 0.59
N LEU A 99 -8.88 1.62 -0.62
CA LEU A 99 -10.09 2.39 -0.88
C LEU A 99 -11.25 1.90 -0.01
N SER A 100 -11.49 0.58 0.05
CA SER A 100 -12.55 0.01 0.88
C SER A 100 -12.32 0.29 2.37
N ALA A 101 -11.08 0.17 2.85
CA ALA A 101 -10.72 0.44 4.23
C ALA A 101 -10.91 1.92 4.59
N SER A 102 -10.52 2.86 3.72
CA SER A 102 -10.68 4.29 3.97
C SER A 102 -12.16 4.70 4.05
N VAL A 103 -13.01 4.15 3.19
CA VAL A 103 -14.47 4.40 3.23
C VAL A 103 -15.08 3.86 4.52
N ILE A 104 -14.71 2.65 4.94
CA ILE A 104 -15.21 2.03 6.17
C ILE A 104 -14.77 2.84 7.39
N LEU A 105 -13.51 3.24 7.48
CA LEU A 105 -13.00 4.07 8.57
C LEU A 105 -13.69 5.43 8.63
N ALA A 106 -13.89 6.09 7.48
CA ALA A 106 -14.62 7.36 7.41
C ALA A 106 -16.05 7.19 7.91
N TYR A 107 -16.73 6.10 7.54
CA TYR A 107 -18.08 5.78 8.03
C TYR A 107 -18.12 5.58 9.55
N ILE A 108 -17.21 4.79 10.11
CA ILE A 108 -17.11 4.56 11.55
C ILE A 108 -16.87 5.87 12.27
N THR A 109 -15.94 6.68 11.80
CA THR A 109 -15.60 7.99 12.39
C THR A 109 -16.82 8.92 12.44
N THR A 110 -17.68 8.92 11.41
CA THR A 110 -18.90 9.74 11.41
C THR A 110 -19.93 9.28 12.42
N ILE A 111 -20.07 7.98 12.66
CA ILE A 111 -20.99 7.42 13.67
C ILE A 111 -20.52 7.79 15.08
N PHE A 112 -19.22 7.65 15.37
CA PHE A 112 -18.70 7.90 16.71
C PHE A 112 -18.57 9.38 17.07
N LYS A 113 -18.60 10.29 16.10
CA LYS A 113 -18.55 11.74 16.32
C LYS A 113 -19.56 12.24 17.37
N ASN A 114 -20.72 11.60 17.49
CA ASN A 114 -21.82 12.01 18.38
C ASN A 114 -21.80 11.30 19.75
N SER A 115 -20.81 10.46 20.02
CA SER A 115 -20.75 9.66 21.26
C SER A 115 -19.74 10.28 22.22
N VAL A 116 -20.23 10.89 23.32
CA VAL A 116 -19.47 11.65 24.33
C VAL A 116 -18.36 10.81 25.02
N LEU A 117 -18.44 9.49 24.99
CA LEU A 117 -17.51 8.58 25.69
C LEU A 117 -16.25 8.21 24.87
N VAL A 118 -16.09 8.72 23.64
CA VAL A 118 -15.16 8.14 22.65
C VAL A 118 -14.24 9.17 21.99
N ASP A 119 -14.01 10.33 22.63
CA ASP A 119 -13.15 11.39 22.04
C ASP A 119 -11.74 10.88 21.66
N GLN A 120 -11.17 10.00 22.47
CA GLN A 120 -9.86 9.41 22.20
C GLN A 120 -9.89 8.45 20.99
N TYR A 121 -10.86 7.56 20.92
CA TYR A 121 -11.02 6.63 19.79
C TYR A 121 -11.33 7.38 18.49
N TYR A 122 -12.18 8.41 18.57
CA TYR A 122 -12.49 9.28 17.44
C TYR A 122 -11.22 9.93 16.83
N LYS A 123 -10.31 10.43 17.67
CA LYS A 123 -9.04 11.00 17.18
C LYS A 123 -8.13 9.96 16.54
N ILE A 124 -8.09 8.76 17.10
CA ILE A 124 -7.32 7.64 16.56
C ILE A 124 -7.91 7.21 15.22
N ASP A 125 -9.24 7.09 15.11
CA ASP A 125 -9.91 6.73 13.86
C ASP A 125 -9.70 7.79 12.77
N ILE A 126 -9.72 9.08 13.09
CA ILE A 126 -9.35 10.15 12.14
C ILE A 126 -7.92 9.96 11.67
N ALA A 127 -6.97 9.70 12.56
CA ALA A 127 -5.58 9.47 12.17
C ALA A 127 -5.44 8.22 11.29
N ALA A 128 -6.23 7.17 11.55
CA ALA A 128 -6.26 5.97 10.72
C ALA A 128 -6.88 6.26 9.34
N VAL A 129 -7.94 7.08 9.24
CA VAL A 129 -8.50 7.55 7.95
C VAL A 129 -7.44 8.29 7.13
N VAL A 130 -6.74 9.22 7.75
CA VAL A 130 -5.65 9.95 7.09
C VAL A 130 -4.56 9.00 6.63
N GLY A 131 -4.12 8.06 7.48
CA GLY A 131 -3.10 7.07 7.15
C GLY A 131 -3.50 6.17 5.96
N THR A 132 -4.75 5.64 5.96
CA THR A 132 -5.27 4.83 4.84
C THR A 132 -5.38 5.62 3.55
N THR A 133 -5.78 6.89 3.63
CA THR A 133 -5.87 7.76 2.45
C THR A 133 -4.48 8.04 1.88
N PHE A 134 -3.48 8.27 2.71
CA PHE A 134 -2.09 8.42 2.25
C PHE A 134 -1.54 7.13 1.65
N ALA A 135 -1.77 5.98 2.28
CA ALA A 135 -1.38 4.68 1.71
C ALA A 135 -2.03 4.46 0.34
N LEU A 136 -3.33 4.76 0.20
CA LEU A 136 -4.04 4.69 -1.06
C LEU A 136 -3.42 5.60 -2.13
N LEU A 137 -3.12 6.85 -1.80
CA LEU A 137 -2.51 7.80 -2.75
C LEU A 137 -1.15 7.30 -3.23
N VAL A 138 -0.30 6.85 -2.33
CA VAL A 138 1.03 6.30 -2.67
C VAL A 138 0.91 5.07 -3.58
N THR A 139 -0.03 4.17 -3.29
CA THR A 139 -0.27 2.98 -4.11
C THR A 139 -0.79 3.35 -5.51
N VAL A 140 -1.70 4.34 -5.60
CA VAL A 140 -2.19 4.85 -6.89
C VAL A 140 -1.08 5.52 -7.70
N ASP A 141 -0.22 6.31 -7.05
CA ASP A 141 0.92 6.95 -7.72
C ASP A 141 1.89 5.91 -8.29
N ASN A 142 2.14 4.83 -7.55
CA ASN A 142 2.96 3.71 -8.02
C ASN A 142 2.34 3.04 -9.25
N GLU A 143 1.04 2.73 -9.24
CA GLU A 143 0.32 2.17 -10.38
C GLU A 143 0.36 3.09 -11.60
N LEU A 144 0.12 4.39 -11.41
CA LEU A 144 0.15 5.38 -12.48
C LEU A 144 1.53 5.46 -13.13
N PHE A 145 2.58 5.45 -12.31
CA PHE A 145 3.96 5.44 -12.81
C PHE A 145 4.26 4.18 -13.64
N MET A 146 3.83 3.02 -13.18
CA MET A 146 3.98 1.75 -13.91
C MET A 146 3.23 1.76 -15.24
N LEU A 147 1.98 2.27 -15.26
CA LEU A 147 1.18 2.41 -16.49
C LEU A 147 1.81 3.38 -17.50
N ILE A 148 2.30 4.52 -17.04
CA ILE A 148 2.98 5.51 -17.92
C ILE A 148 4.24 4.89 -18.50
N SER A 149 5.03 4.20 -17.70
CA SER A 149 6.25 3.52 -18.14
C SER A 149 5.96 2.45 -19.19
N LEU A 150 4.88 1.69 -19.00
CA LEU A 150 4.42 0.68 -19.95
C LEU A 150 3.93 1.33 -21.26
N PHE A 151 3.16 2.41 -21.17
CA PHE A 151 2.67 3.13 -22.35
C PHE A 151 3.81 3.71 -23.19
N LEU A 152 4.80 4.35 -22.54
CA LEU A 152 5.98 4.89 -23.21
C LEU A 152 6.86 3.80 -23.86
N TYR A 153 6.79 2.58 -23.32
CA TYR A 153 7.50 1.45 -23.88
C TYR A 153 6.81 0.88 -25.13
N LEU A 154 5.46 0.96 -25.20
CA LEU A 154 4.67 0.43 -26.33
C LEU A 154 4.50 1.43 -27.48
N SER A 155 4.77 2.72 -27.24
CA SER A 155 4.75 3.78 -28.27
C SER A 155 6.11 3.89 -28.98
#